data_7814a35a2e899019994cfd7fb42b9573
#
_entry.id   7814a35a2e899019994cfd7fb42b9573
#
_cell.length_a   1.000
_cell.length_b   1.000
_cell.length_c   1.000
_cell.angle_alpha   90.00
_cell.angle_beta   90.00
_cell.angle_gamma   90.00
#
_symmetry.space_group_name_H-M   'P 1'
#
loop_
_entity.id
_entity.type
_entity.pdbx_description
1 polymer ?
#
loop_
_entity_poly.entity_id
_entity_poly.type
_entity_poly.pdbx_seq_one_letter_code
_entity_poly.pdbx_strand_id
1 'polypeptide(L)'
;TGDKHSETFLSEIIGAEPFFGQRHMSMESLYEYGTRAGVWRILKLFRERRIPITIFAVAQALEKNPKIVDQILKDNHEICSHGLRWINYKDVPKAIEKEHMQKAIEIQKRICGERPRGWYTGRTSENTRDLVCEEGGFLYDSDDYSDDLPFWSKMTKKPHLIIPYTLDTNDMRFLT
;
A
#
# COMPACT_ATOMS: atom_id res chain seq x y z
N THR A 1 4.80 -11.46 1.70
CA THR A 1 5.25 -11.20 3.06
C THR A 1 5.94 -12.39 3.72
N GLY A 2 6.05 -13.54 3.08
CA GLY A 2 6.86 -14.69 3.49
C GLY A 2 6.43 -15.36 4.80
N ASP A 3 5.16 -15.38 5.10
CA ASP A 3 4.59 -16.09 6.24
C ASP A 3 3.39 -16.97 5.82
N LYS A 4 2.81 -17.70 6.79
CA LYS A 4 1.67 -18.60 6.56
C LYS A 4 0.42 -17.93 5.96
N HIS A 5 0.41 -16.60 5.84
CA HIS A 5 -0.67 -15.85 5.23
C HIS A 5 -0.39 -15.50 3.77
N SER A 6 0.77 -15.87 3.22
CA SER A 6 1.09 -15.71 1.79
C SER A 6 0.19 -16.54 0.87
N GLU A 7 -0.49 -17.52 1.43
CA GLU A 7 -1.47 -18.37 0.76
C GLU A 7 -2.64 -17.61 0.11
N THR A 8 -2.96 -16.39 0.61
CA THR A 8 -4.13 -15.63 0.16
C THR A 8 -3.83 -14.62 -0.96
N PHE A 9 -2.58 -14.51 -1.44
CA PHE A 9 -2.12 -13.44 -2.33
C PHE A 9 -1.86 -13.85 -3.77
N LEU A 10 -2.52 -14.87 -4.25
CA LEU A 10 -2.37 -15.35 -5.62
C LEU A 10 -3.28 -14.67 -6.65
N SER A 11 -4.14 -13.74 -6.22
CA SER A 11 -5.10 -13.08 -7.10
C SER A 11 -4.48 -12.22 -8.20
N GLU A 12 -3.17 -11.99 -8.16
CA GLU A 12 -2.43 -11.21 -9.16
C GLU A 12 -1.77 -12.06 -10.24
N ILE A 13 -1.78 -13.38 -10.08
CA ILE A 13 -1.29 -14.29 -11.10
C ILE A 13 -2.47 -15.09 -11.64
N ILE A 14 -2.79 -14.87 -12.91
CA ILE A 14 -3.90 -15.55 -13.57
C ILE A 14 -3.68 -17.07 -13.51
N GLY A 15 -4.70 -17.79 -13.03
CA GLY A 15 -4.67 -19.26 -12.92
C GLY A 15 -3.84 -19.81 -11.76
N ALA A 16 -3.31 -18.97 -10.88
CA ALA A 16 -2.65 -19.45 -9.66
C ALA A 16 -3.67 -19.77 -8.57
N GLU A 17 -3.43 -20.88 -7.88
CA GLU A 17 -4.27 -21.33 -6.77
C GLU A 17 -3.58 -21.11 -5.43
N PRO A 18 -4.30 -20.64 -4.41
CA PRO A 18 -3.74 -20.48 -3.08
C PRO A 18 -3.41 -21.82 -2.42
N PHE A 19 -2.35 -21.88 -1.62
CA PHE A 19 -1.98 -23.05 -0.81
C PHE A 19 -2.45 -22.85 0.63
N PHE A 20 -3.68 -23.24 0.93
CA PHE A 20 -4.26 -23.05 2.25
C PHE A 20 -3.50 -23.80 3.33
N GLY A 21 -3.22 -23.12 4.45
CA GLY A 21 -2.56 -23.68 5.62
C GLY A 21 -1.06 -23.94 5.48
N GLN A 22 -0.44 -23.56 4.35
CA GLN A 22 0.99 -23.76 4.12
C GLN A 22 1.63 -22.60 3.35
N ARG A 23 2.95 -22.53 3.36
CA ARG A 23 3.70 -21.53 2.60
C ARG A 23 3.70 -21.84 1.10
N HIS A 24 3.61 -20.81 0.29
CA HIS A 24 3.75 -20.91 -1.16
C HIS A 24 5.11 -20.37 -1.59
N MET A 25 6.11 -21.25 -1.63
CA MET A 25 7.50 -20.86 -1.84
C MET A 25 7.77 -20.15 -3.18
N SER A 26 7.08 -20.54 -4.25
CA SER A 26 7.21 -19.86 -5.55
C SER A 26 6.69 -18.42 -5.49
N MET A 27 5.56 -18.19 -4.82
CA MET A 27 5.02 -16.84 -4.64
C MET A 27 5.91 -15.98 -3.75
N GLU A 28 6.41 -16.56 -2.66
CA GLU A 28 7.34 -15.84 -1.79
C GLU A 28 8.60 -15.41 -2.56
N SER A 29 9.15 -16.28 -3.39
CA SER A 29 10.32 -15.95 -4.22
C SER A 29 10.03 -14.89 -5.28
N LEU A 30 8.81 -14.87 -5.83
CA LEU A 30 8.37 -13.81 -6.74
C LEU A 30 8.35 -12.43 -6.06
N TYR A 31 7.80 -12.36 -4.86
CA TYR A 31 7.82 -11.12 -4.06
C TYR A 31 9.24 -10.72 -3.64
N GLU A 32 10.11 -11.69 -3.36
CA GLU A 32 11.53 -11.40 -3.08
C GLU A 32 12.24 -10.77 -4.28
N TYR A 33 11.90 -11.14 -5.51
CA TYR A 33 12.44 -10.49 -6.70
C TYR A 33 12.13 -8.98 -6.69
N GLY A 34 10.89 -8.60 -6.36
CA GLY A 34 10.49 -7.20 -6.23
C GLY A 34 11.41 -6.44 -5.26
N THR A 35 11.67 -7.04 -4.10
CA THR A 35 12.51 -6.44 -3.06
C THR A 35 14.01 -6.45 -3.40
N ARG A 36 14.51 -7.51 -4.02
CA ARG A 36 15.94 -7.69 -4.29
C ARG A 36 16.41 -6.99 -5.56
N ALA A 37 15.54 -6.88 -6.57
CA ALA A 37 15.90 -6.37 -7.89
C ALA A 37 14.94 -5.31 -8.42
N GLY A 38 13.63 -5.58 -8.41
CA GLY A 38 12.63 -4.75 -9.08
C GLY A 38 12.60 -3.32 -8.56
N VAL A 39 12.46 -3.14 -7.24
CA VAL A 39 12.41 -1.82 -6.61
C VAL A 39 13.63 -0.96 -6.93
N TRP A 40 14.82 -1.55 -6.94
CA TRP A 40 16.07 -0.82 -7.22
C TRP A 40 16.15 -0.31 -8.66
N ARG A 41 15.62 -1.08 -9.61
CA ARG A 41 15.52 -0.67 -11.02
C ARG A 41 14.55 0.47 -11.19
N ILE A 42 13.38 0.41 -10.51
CA ILE A 42 12.37 1.48 -10.54
C ILE A 42 12.92 2.75 -9.91
N LEU A 43 13.47 2.69 -8.70
CA LEU A 43 14.05 3.86 -8.03
C LEU A 43 15.18 4.48 -8.86
N LYS A 44 16.06 3.66 -9.46
CA LYS A 44 17.10 4.15 -10.38
C LYS A 44 16.51 4.90 -11.57
N LEU A 45 15.50 4.33 -12.20
CA LEU A 45 14.82 4.92 -13.37
C LEU A 45 14.28 6.32 -13.07
N PHE A 46 13.55 6.48 -11.96
CA PHE A 46 12.94 7.74 -11.57
C PHE A 46 13.97 8.77 -11.11
N ARG A 47 15.01 8.32 -10.38
CA ARG A 47 16.13 9.18 -9.99
C ARG A 47 16.88 9.75 -11.20
N GLU A 48 17.20 8.92 -12.21
CA GLU A 48 17.88 9.35 -13.43
C GLU A 48 17.06 10.36 -14.23
N ARG A 49 15.73 10.24 -14.17
CA ARG A 49 14.80 11.17 -14.81
C ARG A 49 14.41 12.37 -13.95
N ARG A 50 14.84 12.39 -12.69
CA ARG A 50 14.47 13.44 -11.72
C ARG A 50 12.96 13.59 -11.54
N ILE A 51 12.24 12.47 -11.56
CA ILE A 51 10.79 12.45 -11.38
C ILE A 51 10.49 11.95 -9.97
N PRO A 52 9.88 12.79 -9.09
CA PRO A 52 9.40 12.32 -7.79
C PRO A 52 8.20 11.40 -8.00
N ILE A 53 8.09 10.39 -7.16
CA ILE A 53 6.96 9.45 -7.16
C ILE A 53 6.39 9.27 -5.77
N THR A 54 5.13 8.86 -5.69
CA THR A 54 4.51 8.36 -4.47
C THR A 54 4.54 6.84 -4.48
N ILE A 55 5.07 6.26 -3.40
CA ILE A 55 5.19 4.81 -3.24
C ILE A 55 4.13 4.34 -2.25
N PHE A 56 3.14 3.60 -2.74
CA PHE A 56 2.16 2.91 -1.90
C PHE A 56 2.84 1.73 -1.20
N ALA A 57 3.19 1.90 0.05
CA ALA A 57 4.05 0.98 0.75
C ALA A 57 3.40 0.33 1.97
N VAL A 58 3.39 -1.00 1.98
CA VAL A 58 2.98 -1.81 3.13
C VAL A 58 3.99 -1.65 4.26
N ALA A 59 3.52 -1.25 5.45
CA ALA A 59 4.40 -0.91 6.58
C ALA A 59 5.35 -2.05 6.98
N GLN A 60 4.86 -3.30 7.04
CA GLN A 60 5.70 -4.46 7.36
C GLN A 60 6.73 -4.76 6.25
N ALA A 61 6.45 -4.42 4.99
CA ALA A 61 7.42 -4.59 3.92
C ALA A 61 8.58 -3.59 4.04
N LEU A 62 8.27 -2.34 4.39
CA LEU A 62 9.30 -1.32 4.67
C LEU A 62 10.15 -1.72 5.89
N GLU A 63 9.53 -2.14 6.99
CA GLU A 63 10.22 -2.57 8.21
C GLU A 63 11.25 -3.69 7.95
N LYS A 64 10.93 -4.61 7.06
CA LYS A 64 11.83 -5.71 6.66
C LYS A 64 12.96 -5.26 5.70
N ASN A 65 12.85 -4.06 5.12
CA ASN A 65 13.74 -3.61 4.05
C ASN A 65 14.28 -2.18 4.29
N PRO A 66 15.01 -1.92 5.37
CA PRO A 66 15.45 -0.57 5.74
C PRO A 66 16.28 0.12 4.65
N LYS A 67 17.12 -0.63 3.91
CA LYS A 67 17.91 -0.07 2.80
C LYS A 67 17.05 0.52 1.67
N ILE A 68 15.86 -0.04 1.44
CA ILE A 68 14.92 0.51 0.46
C ILE A 68 14.34 1.81 0.99
N VAL A 69 13.98 1.86 2.28
CA VAL A 69 13.51 3.08 2.94
C VAL A 69 14.54 4.20 2.81
N ASP A 70 15.79 3.92 3.17
CA ASP A 70 16.89 4.89 3.06
C ASP A 70 17.00 5.46 1.62
N GLN A 71 16.87 4.60 0.62
CA GLN A 71 16.95 5.04 -0.78
C GLN A 71 15.74 5.88 -1.19
N ILE A 72 14.52 5.49 -0.79
CA ILE A 72 13.29 6.24 -1.06
C ILE A 72 13.40 7.66 -0.50
N LEU A 73 13.82 7.79 0.75
CA LEU A 73 13.99 9.07 1.43
C LEU A 73 15.10 9.91 0.78
N LYS A 74 16.25 9.29 0.45
CA LYS A 74 17.37 9.95 -0.23
C LYS A 74 16.98 10.52 -1.59
N ASP A 75 16.12 9.83 -2.32
CA ASP A 75 15.63 10.26 -3.63
C ASP A 75 14.43 11.24 -3.53
N ASN A 76 14.05 11.61 -2.29
CA ASN A 76 12.93 12.53 -2.00
C ASN A 76 11.59 12.06 -2.59
N HIS A 77 11.32 10.76 -2.52
CA HIS A 77 10.03 10.18 -2.90
C HIS A 77 9.07 10.17 -1.71
N GLU A 78 7.78 10.29 -2.00
CA GLU A 78 6.74 10.16 -0.98
C GLU A 78 6.45 8.70 -0.65
N ILE A 79 6.20 8.42 0.64
CA ILE A 79 5.65 7.15 1.10
C ILE A 79 4.20 7.37 1.53
N CYS A 80 3.26 6.84 0.75
CA CYS A 80 1.87 6.71 1.10
C CYS A 80 1.64 5.36 1.80
N SER A 81 0.86 5.32 2.85
CA SER A 81 0.60 4.08 3.57
C SER A 81 -0.28 3.14 2.74
N HIS A 82 0.18 1.90 2.53
CA HIS A 82 -0.61 0.81 2.00
C HIS A 82 -1.02 -0.16 3.12
N GLY A 83 -1.33 0.39 4.30
CA GLY A 83 -1.70 -0.36 5.49
C GLY A 83 -0.56 -1.14 6.12
N LEU A 84 -0.91 -1.94 7.13
CA LEU A 84 0.03 -2.77 7.87
C LEU A 84 0.53 -3.95 7.05
N ARG A 85 -0.42 -4.64 6.42
CA ARG A 85 -0.26 -5.85 5.61
C ARG A 85 -1.16 -5.76 4.40
N TRP A 86 -0.77 -6.40 3.33
CA TRP A 86 -1.61 -6.47 2.14
C TRP A 86 -2.62 -7.62 2.26
N ILE A 87 -3.75 -7.34 2.89
CA ILE A 87 -4.85 -8.29 3.10
C ILE A 87 -6.18 -7.67 2.66
N ASN A 88 -7.18 -8.49 2.42
CA ASN A 88 -8.53 -8.03 2.17
C ASN A 88 -9.21 -7.70 3.51
N TYR A 89 -9.66 -6.46 3.66
CA TYR A 89 -10.32 -5.97 4.88
C TYR A 89 -11.83 -6.21 4.90
N LYS A 90 -12.42 -6.72 3.81
CA LYS A 90 -13.87 -6.89 3.67
C LYS A 90 -14.55 -7.51 4.91
N ASP A 91 -13.96 -8.56 5.45
CA ASP A 91 -14.51 -9.31 6.58
C ASP A 91 -13.71 -9.11 7.89
N VAL A 92 -12.83 -8.11 7.92
CA VAL A 92 -12.03 -7.80 9.11
C VAL A 92 -12.84 -6.90 10.06
N PRO A 93 -12.96 -7.25 11.35
CA PRO A 93 -13.65 -6.41 12.33
C PRO A 93 -13.07 -5.00 12.39
N LYS A 94 -13.93 -3.96 12.47
CA LYS A 94 -13.52 -2.54 12.54
C LYS A 94 -12.42 -2.26 13.56
N ALA A 95 -12.47 -2.89 14.73
CA ALA A 95 -11.46 -2.70 15.78
C ALA A 95 -10.07 -3.21 15.36
N ILE A 96 -10.01 -4.34 14.65
CA ILE A 96 -8.77 -4.93 14.14
C ILE A 96 -8.22 -4.09 12.98
N GLU A 97 -9.08 -3.64 12.08
CA GLU A 97 -8.68 -2.74 10.99
C GLU A 97 -8.09 -1.43 11.55
N LYS A 98 -8.73 -0.84 12.55
CA LYS A 98 -8.23 0.34 13.26
C LYS A 98 -6.86 0.08 13.91
N GLU A 99 -6.69 -1.05 14.57
CA GLU A 99 -5.41 -1.45 15.16
C GLU A 99 -4.33 -1.60 14.09
N HIS A 100 -4.64 -2.22 12.95
CA HIS A 100 -3.72 -2.35 11.83
C HIS A 100 -3.31 -0.98 11.26
N MET A 101 -4.26 -0.05 11.12
CA MET A 101 -3.98 1.32 10.69
C MET A 101 -3.01 2.02 11.65
N GLN A 102 -3.27 1.96 12.94
CA GLN A 102 -2.41 2.57 13.96
C GLN A 102 -0.99 1.98 13.94
N LYS A 103 -0.87 0.66 13.89
CA LYS A 103 0.42 -0.03 13.78
C LYS A 103 1.17 0.36 12.50
N ALA A 104 0.48 0.52 11.37
CA ALA A 104 1.09 0.95 10.13
C ALA A 104 1.69 2.36 10.27
N ILE A 105 0.94 3.29 10.86
CA ILE A 105 1.40 4.66 11.12
C ILE A 105 2.63 4.66 12.03
N GLU A 106 2.59 3.90 13.13
CA GLU A 106 3.70 3.80 14.09
C GLU A 106 4.98 3.27 13.44
N ILE A 107 4.88 2.17 12.68
CA ILE A 107 6.00 1.60 11.95
C ILE A 107 6.57 2.63 10.97
N GLN A 108 5.73 3.21 10.12
CA GLN A 108 6.18 4.17 9.11
C GLN A 108 6.80 5.41 9.75
N LYS A 109 6.19 5.96 10.80
CA LYS A 109 6.76 7.08 11.55
C LYS A 109 8.14 6.75 12.14
N ARG A 110 8.31 5.55 12.70
CA ARG A 110 9.56 5.10 13.29
C ARG A 110 10.68 4.93 12.27
N ILE A 111 10.38 4.33 11.10
CA ILE A 111 11.40 3.98 10.10
C ILE A 111 11.65 5.07 9.07
N CYS A 112 10.65 5.92 8.78
CA CYS A 112 10.77 7.01 7.81
C CYS A 112 11.04 8.38 8.46
N GLY A 113 10.94 8.48 9.80
CA GLY A 113 11.11 9.74 10.53
C GLY A 113 9.87 10.64 10.55
N GLU A 114 8.88 10.39 9.68
CA GLU A 114 7.60 11.09 9.63
C GLU A 114 6.45 10.13 9.41
N ARG A 115 5.23 10.57 9.73
CA ARG A 115 4.02 9.80 9.45
C ARG A 115 3.67 9.85 7.96
N PRO A 116 2.98 8.82 7.43
CA PRO A 116 2.50 8.85 6.06
C PRO A 116 1.46 9.97 5.90
N ARG A 117 1.51 10.67 4.76
CA ARG A 117 0.56 11.74 4.44
C ARG A 117 -0.69 11.22 3.75
N GLY A 118 -0.57 10.13 3.00
CA GLY A 118 -1.66 9.51 2.27
C GLY A 118 -1.97 8.11 2.76
N TRP A 119 -3.17 7.64 2.43
CA TRP A 119 -3.67 6.30 2.68
C TRP A 119 -4.19 5.65 1.41
N TYR A 120 -3.89 4.36 1.24
CA TYR A 120 -4.44 3.50 0.21
C TYR A 120 -4.31 2.04 0.62
N THR A 121 -5.37 1.25 0.60
CA THR A 121 -5.31 -0.20 0.85
C THR A 121 -5.63 -1.02 -0.39
N GLY A 122 -6.44 -0.49 -1.31
CA GLY A 122 -6.91 -1.18 -2.50
C GLY A 122 -7.86 -2.37 -2.23
N ARG A 123 -8.08 -2.72 -0.95
CA ARG A 123 -8.91 -3.85 -0.51
C ARG A 123 -9.67 -3.47 0.76
N THR A 124 -10.47 -2.43 0.62
CA THR A 124 -11.18 -1.77 1.71
C THR A 124 -12.32 -2.59 2.30
N SER A 125 -12.66 -2.32 3.56
CA SER A 125 -13.94 -2.63 4.18
C SER A 125 -14.92 -1.46 4.04
N GLU A 126 -16.15 -1.66 4.46
CA GLU A 126 -17.13 -0.56 4.61
C GLU A 126 -16.68 0.50 5.64
N ASN A 127 -15.74 0.16 6.53
CA ASN A 127 -15.27 1.03 7.62
C ASN A 127 -14.01 1.82 7.26
N THR A 128 -13.27 1.43 6.23
CA THR A 128 -11.93 1.96 5.94
C THR A 128 -11.92 3.48 5.83
N ARG A 129 -12.80 4.05 5.02
CA ARG A 129 -12.86 5.51 4.82
C ARG A 129 -13.19 6.27 6.09
N ASP A 130 -14.14 5.77 6.87
CA ASP A 130 -14.48 6.38 8.15
C ASP A 130 -13.29 6.34 9.11
N LEU A 131 -12.57 5.22 9.18
CA LEU A 131 -11.39 5.08 10.02
C LEU A 131 -10.27 6.04 9.61
N VAL A 132 -10.01 6.20 8.30
CA VAL A 132 -9.03 7.16 7.76
C VAL A 132 -9.39 8.59 8.17
N CYS A 133 -10.66 8.95 8.02
CA CYS A 133 -11.14 10.29 8.40
C CYS A 133 -11.19 10.52 9.91
N GLU A 134 -11.54 9.50 10.70
CA GLU A 134 -11.56 9.57 12.17
C GLU A 134 -10.14 9.71 12.74
N GLU A 135 -9.15 9.04 12.12
CA GLU A 135 -7.74 9.16 12.50
C GLU A 135 -7.24 10.60 12.33
N GLY A 136 -7.61 11.25 11.24
CA GLY A 136 -7.52 12.71 11.06
C GLY A 136 -6.15 13.28 10.74
N GLY A 137 -5.12 12.45 10.61
CA GLY A 137 -3.76 12.90 10.28
C GLY A 137 -3.33 12.64 8.85
N PHE A 138 -4.16 11.96 8.05
CA PHE A 138 -3.91 11.81 6.62
C PHE A 138 -4.39 13.07 5.87
N LEU A 139 -3.59 13.51 4.89
CA LEU A 139 -3.95 14.63 4.02
C LEU A 139 -4.89 14.17 2.90
N TYR A 140 -4.77 12.94 2.46
CA TYR A 140 -5.58 12.36 1.39
C TYR A 140 -5.77 10.86 1.54
N ASP A 141 -6.76 10.35 0.81
CA ASP A 141 -7.10 8.94 0.66
C ASP A 141 -7.21 8.63 -0.85
N SER A 142 -6.62 7.54 -1.29
CA SER A 142 -6.65 7.08 -2.68
C SER A 142 -7.49 5.82 -2.90
N ASP A 143 -8.23 5.36 -1.90
CA ASP A 143 -9.15 4.21 -2.03
C ASP A 143 -10.46 4.62 -2.70
N ASP A 144 -10.34 5.21 -3.89
CA ASP A 144 -11.48 5.62 -4.72
C ASP A 144 -11.12 5.48 -6.20
N TYR A 145 -12.08 5.07 -7.02
CA TYR A 145 -11.90 4.80 -8.45
C TYR A 145 -12.95 5.53 -9.30
N SER A 146 -13.64 6.52 -8.71
CA SER A 146 -14.82 7.12 -9.30
C SER A 146 -14.55 8.33 -10.19
N ASP A 147 -13.33 8.89 -10.18
CA ASP A 147 -12.97 10.09 -10.94
C ASP A 147 -11.50 10.04 -11.38
N ASP A 148 -11.14 10.86 -12.36
CA ASP A 148 -9.77 11.07 -12.82
C ASP A 148 -9.08 12.21 -12.06
N LEU A 149 -9.85 13.09 -11.44
CA LEU A 149 -9.36 14.28 -10.76
C LEU A 149 -9.57 14.22 -9.24
N PRO A 150 -8.66 14.79 -8.45
CA PRO A 150 -8.84 14.93 -7.02
C PRO A 150 -10.10 15.73 -6.68
N PHE A 151 -10.81 15.27 -5.65
CA PHE A 151 -12.02 15.94 -5.16
C PHE A 151 -12.17 15.86 -3.64
N TRP A 152 -13.00 16.74 -3.09
CA TRP A 152 -13.33 16.72 -1.68
C TRP A 152 -14.55 15.85 -1.41
N SER A 153 -14.36 14.80 -0.63
CA SER A 153 -15.48 13.96 -0.17
C SER A 153 -16.37 14.72 0.79
N LYS A 154 -17.67 14.69 0.52
CA LYS A 154 -18.73 15.24 1.39
C LYS A 154 -19.41 14.15 2.24
N MET A 155 -19.00 12.89 2.07
CA MET A 155 -19.61 11.74 2.77
C MET A 155 -19.08 11.59 4.20
N THR A 156 -18.09 12.35 4.59
CA THR A 156 -17.45 12.32 5.90
C THR A 156 -17.81 13.55 6.71
N LYS A 157 -17.71 13.46 8.04
CA LYS A 157 -18.04 14.58 8.95
C LYS A 157 -17.18 15.83 8.72
N LYS A 158 -16.00 15.66 8.14
CA LYS A 158 -15.08 16.74 7.73
C LYS A 158 -14.72 16.54 6.27
N PRO A 159 -14.52 17.62 5.50
CA PRO A 159 -14.01 17.49 4.14
C PRO A 159 -12.71 16.70 4.14
N HIS A 160 -12.65 15.68 3.31
CA HIS A 160 -11.46 14.83 3.15
C HIS A 160 -11.07 14.77 1.68
N LEU A 161 -9.78 14.99 1.39
CA LEU A 161 -9.29 14.98 0.02
C LEU A 161 -9.20 13.54 -0.49
N ILE A 162 -9.83 13.30 -1.62
CA ILE A 162 -9.70 12.06 -2.36
C ILE A 162 -8.80 12.32 -3.58
N ILE A 163 -7.79 11.50 -3.74
CA ILE A 163 -6.95 11.43 -4.95
C ILE A 163 -7.21 10.08 -5.59
N PRO A 164 -8.11 9.98 -6.57
CA PRO A 164 -8.55 8.71 -7.11
C PRO A 164 -7.40 7.88 -7.69
N TYR A 165 -7.54 6.56 -7.58
CA TYR A 165 -6.63 5.62 -8.19
C TYR A 165 -7.12 5.26 -9.61
N THR A 166 -6.30 5.56 -10.62
CA THR A 166 -6.68 5.36 -12.03
C THR A 166 -6.35 3.94 -12.48
N LEU A 167 -7.37 3.18 -12.86
CA LEU A 167 -7.20 1.78 -13.29
C LEU A 167 -6.71 1.64 -14.72
N ASP A 168 -6.97 2.61 -15.59
CA ASP A 168 -6.60 2.57 -17.00
C ASP A 168 -5.11 2.70 -17.25
N THR A 169 -4.34 3.25 -16.30
CA THR A 169 -2.88 3.33 -16.33
C THR A 169 -2.19 2.25 -15.50
N ASN A 170 -2.96 1.31 -14.91
CA ASN A 170 -2.42 0.23 -14.12
C ASN A 170 -1.89 -0.89 -15.03
N ASP A 171 -0.61 -1.27 -14.86
CA ASP A 171 0.07 -2.30 -15.66
C ASP A 171 -0.57 -3.69 -15.52
N MET A 172 -1.27 -3.98 -14.42
CA MET A 172 -2.03 -5.23 -14.26
C MET A 172 -3.11 -5.42 -15.34
N ARG A 173 -3.60 -4.34 -15.95
CA ARG A 173 -4.56 -4.43 -17.07
C ARG A 173 -3.96 -4.95 -18.36
N PHE A 174 -2.65 -4.92 -18.50
CA PHE A 174 -1.95 -5.33 -19.71
C PHE A 174 -1.35 -6.74 -19.62
N LEU A 175 -1.58 -7.44 -18.52
CA LEU A 175 -1.10 -8.81 -18.30
C LEU A 175 -2.10 -9.89 -18.75
N THR A 176 -3.21 -9.52 -19.38
CA THR A 176 -4.28 -10.43 -19.85
C THR A 176 -4.27 -10.54 -21.35
#